data_3ac7fe628ed3f2e34268ad58e54d736b
#
_entry.id   3ac7fe628ed3f2e34268ad58e54d736b
#
_cell.length_a   1.000
_cell.length_b   1.000
_cell.length_c   1.000
_cell.angle_alpha   90.00
_cell.angle_beta   90.00
_cell.angle_gamma   90.00
#
_symmetry.space_group_name_H-M   'P 1'
#
loop_
_entity.id
_entity.type
_entity.pdbx_description
1 polymer ?
#
loop_
_entity_poly.entity_id
_entity_poly.type
_entity_poly.pdbx_seq_one_letter_code
_entity_poly.pdbx_strand_id
1 'polypeptide(L)'
;MRIVLNLKGIDYAYVAIESPHSETYRAINPQGLMPALEIDGQFVAQSTAIVELLEELFPDPPVFPEDPITGARVRAFANLICADLHPLNNQRVRRYLAERLQTPDAAVQDWYAHWIAETFTALEAEVAAHPAADRFCFGDRPGFADACLVPQMANARRFDCDLSPYPNLVRIDAACQTLDAFAKARPDRQPDAP
;
A
#
# COMPACT_ATOMS: atom_id res chain seq x y z
N MET A 1 5.98 -0.31 -0.02
CA MET A 1 7.36 0.03 -0.45
C MET A 1 8.23 -1.21 -0.68
N ARG A 2 8.47 -2.09 0.32
CA ARG A 2 9.28 -3.31 0.15
C ARG A 2 8.90 -4.16 -1.06
N ILE A 3 7.59 -4.30 -1.35
CA ILE A 3 7.11 -5.02 -2.53
C ILE A 3 7.69 -4.41 -3.82
N VAL A 4 7.68 -3.10 -3.97
CA VAL A 4 8.21 -2.41 -5.16
C VAL A 4 9.72 -2.64 -5.29
N LEU A 5 10.48 -2.49 -4.22
CA LEU A 5 11.92 -2.78 -4.22
C LEU A 5 12.21 -4.23 -4.65
N ASN A 6 11.43 -5.18 -4.12
CA ASN A 6 11.56 -6.59 -4.49
C ASN A 6 11.16 -6.87 -5.94
N LEU A 7 10.09 -6.22 -6.46
CA LEU A 7 9.65 -6.34 -7.85
C LEU A 7 10.71 -5.82 -8.82
N LYS A 8 11.40 -4.74 -8.44
CA LYS A 8 12.49 -4.15 -9.21
C LYS A 8 13.84 -4.87 -9.02
N GLY A 9 13.91 -5.84 -8.11
CA GLY A 9 15.17 -6.53 -7.80
C GLY A 9 16.23 -5.62 -7.16
N ILE A 10 15.81 -4.55 -6.51
CA ILE A 10 16.71 -3.59 -5.84
C ILE A 10 17.04 -4.12 -4.45
N ASP A 11 18.34 -4.31 -4.21
CA ASP A 11 18.83 -4.61 -2.87
C ASP A 11 18.73 -3.37 -1.97
N TYR A 12 18.27 -3.57 -0.74
CA TYR A 12 18.11 -2.49 0.22
C TYR A 12 18.44 -2.95 1.65
N ALA A 13 18.94 -2.03 2.45
CA ALA A 13 19.07 -2.24 3.88
C ALA A 13 17.72 -1.91 4.55
N TYR A 14 17.18 -2.88 5.30
CA TYR A 14 16.00 -2.63 6.14
C TYR A 14 16.44 -2.07 7.48
N VAL A 15 16.02 -0.84 7.78
CA VAL A 15 16.29 -0.17 9.04
C VAL A 15 14.99 -0.10 9.85
N ALA A 16 14.88 -0.95 10.86
CA ALA A 16 13.77 -0.86 11.81
C ALA A 16 13.92 0.40 12.66
N ILE A 17 12.83 1.11 12.86
CA ILE A 17 12.78 2.29 13.73
C ILE A 17 12.04 1.95 15.03
N GLU A 18 12.56 2.42 16.15
CA GLU A 18 11.94 2.20 17.46
C GLU A 18 10.54 2.83 17.55
N SER A 19 10.43 4.07 17.03
CA SER A 19 9.16 4.78 16.99
C SER A 19 9.16 5.82 15.86
N PRO A 20 8.06 5.94 15.08
CA PRO A 20 7.91 7.01 14.10
C PRO A 20 7.81 8.41 14.76
N HIS A 21 7.63 8.46 16.08
CA HIS A 21 7.53 9.69 16.85
C HIS A 21 8.83 10.06 17.58
N SER A 22 9.89 9.23 17.49
CA SER A 22 11.21 9.56 18.06
C SER A 22 11.79 10.83 17.43
N GLU A 23 12.59 11.56 18.18
CA GLU A 23 13.29 12.75 17.68
C GLU A 23 14.20 12.40 16.50
N THR A 24 14.90 11.26 16.59
CA THR A 24 15.79 10.74 15.54
C THR A 24 15.05 10.53 14.23
N TYR A 25 13.88 9.87 14.25
CA TYR A 25 13.13 9.64 13.02
C TYR A 25 12.44 10.92 12.51
N ARG A 26 11.99 11.80 13.39
CA ARG A 26 11.40 13.09 13.00
C ARG A 26 12.43 14.06 12.41
N ALA A 27 13.72 13.92 12.72
CA ALA A 27 14.78 14.64 12.03
C ALA A 27 14.91 14.19 10.55
N ILE A 28 14.59 12.92 10.23
CA ILE A 28 14.57 12.37 8.88
C ILE A 28 13.25 12.72 8.19
N ASN A 29 12.12 12.44 8.84
CA ASN A 29 10.78 12.72 8.34
C ASN A 29 9.96 13.46 9.40
N PRO A 30 9.84 14.79 9.32
CA PRO A 30 9.13 15.62 10.30
C PRO A 30 7.66 15.22 10.50
N GLN A 31 7.03 14.60 9.49
CA GLN A 31 5.67 14.09 9.58
C GLN A 31 5.55 12.89 10.54
N GLY A 32 6.65 12.17 10.82
CA GLY A 32 6.65 10.99 11.68
C GLY A 32 5.83 9.85 11.11
N LEU A 33 5.88 9.64 9.79
CA LEU A 33 5.20 8.53 9.10
C LEU A 33 6.21 7.71 8.29
N MET A 34 5.98 6.42 8.22
CA MET A 34 6.75 5.49 7.39
C MET A 34 6.07 5.29 6.03
N PRO A 35 6.83 4.99 4.97
CA PRO A 35 8.28 4.84 4.93
C PRO A 35 9.02 6.16 4.71
N ALA A 36 10.34 6.14 4.96
CA ALA A 36 11.33 7.01 4.35
C ALA A 36 12.37 6.14 3.63
N LEU A 37 12.83 6.59 2.47
CA LEU A 37 13.92 5.98 1.71
C LEU A 37 15.13 6.90 1.79
N GLU A 38 16.28 6.33 2.16
CA GLU A 38 17.57 6.99 2.00
C GLU A 38 18.22 6.50 0.69
N ILE A 39 18.66 7.44 -0.12
CA ILE A 39 19.42 7.17 -1.33
C ILE A 39 20.48 8.29 -1.49
N ASP A 40 21.74 7.91 -1.64
CA ASP A 40 22.89 8.82 -1.76
C ASP A 40 22.92 9.91 -0.65
N GLY A 41 22.57 9.53 0.59
CA GLY A 41 22.51 10.42 1.74
C GLY A 41 21.33 11.39 1.75
N GLN A 42 20.38 11.24 0.83
CA GLN A 42 19.14 12.02 0.76
C GLN A 42 17.96 11.20 1.23
N PHE A 43 17.05 11.80 1.99
CA PHE A 43 15.83 11.13 2.44
C PHE A 43 14.62 11.59 1.65
N VAL A 44 13.86 10.62 1.14
CA VAL A 44 12.58 10.84 0.46
C VAL A 44 11.49 10.14 1.26
N ALA A 45 10.44 10.87 1.62
CA ALA A 45 9.24 10.33 2.25
C ALA A 45 8.07 10.28 1.25
N GLN A 46 6.95 9.67 1.67
CA GLN A 46 5.75 9.40 0.86
C GLN A 46 5.95 8.28 -0.17
N SER A 47 5.17 7.20 0.03
CA SER A 47 5.30 5.98 -0.79
C SER A 47 5.19 6.23 -2.29
N THR A 48 4.27 7.11 -2.72
CA THR A 48 4.08 7.42 -4.13
C THR A 48 5.29 8.16 -4.71
N ALA A 49 5.82 9.16 -4.01
CA ALA A 49 7.00 9.89 -4.44
C ALA A 49 8.25 8.98 -4.51
N ILE A 50 8.40 8.08 -3.54
CA ILE A 50 9.51 7.12 -3.54
C ILE A 50 9.40 6.17 -4.73
N VAL A 51 8.19 5.70 -5.09
CA VAL A 51 8.02 4.80 -6.23
C VAL A 51 8.30 5.50 -7.55
N GLU A 52 7.86 6.74 -7.74
CA GLU A 52 8.20 7.54 -8.92
C GLU A 52 9.71 7.74 -9.05
N LEU A 53 10.40 8.08 -7.95
CA LEU A 53 11.86 8.18 -7.93
C LEU A 53 12.54 6.86 -8.31
N LEU A 54 12.08 5.74 -7.75
CA LEU A 54 12.63 4.42 -8.07
C LEU A 54 12.39 4.02 -9.53
N GLU A 55 11.28 4.45 -10.13
CA GLU A 55 11.00 4.21 -11.54
C GLU A 55 11.94 5.00 -12.45
N GLU A 56 12.23 6.25 -12.10
CA GLU A 56 13.20 7.08 -12.84
C GLU A 56 14.63 6.56 -12.76
N LEU A 57 15.07 6.14 -11.56
CA LEU A 57 16.43 5.69 -11.32
C LEU A 57 16.69 4.25 -11.78
N PHE A 58 15.67 3.40 -11.72
CA PHE A 58 15.72 1.98 -12.04
C PHE A 58 14.52 1.60 -12.92
N PRO A 59 14.51 1.99 -14.20
CA PRO A 59 13.32 1.81 -15.06
C PRO A 59 12.96 0.33 -15.31
N ASP A 60 13.93 -0.59 -15.22
CA ASP A 60 13.73 -2.01 -15.47
C ASP A 60 13.92 -2.87 -14.20
N PRO A 61 12.97 -3.79 -13.93
CA PRO A 61 11.65 -3.94 -14.55
C PRO A 61 10.69 -2.82 -14.15
N PRO A 62 9.82 -2.34 -15.07
CA PRO A 62 8.89 -1.27 -14.78
C PRO A 62 7.78 -1.74 -13.83
N VAL A 63 7.30 -0.84 -12.95
CA VAL A 63 6.10 -1.05 -12.11
C VAL A 63 4.91 -0.23 -12.59
N PHE A 64 5.09 0.56 -13.65
CA PHE A 64 4.04 1.22 -14.41
C PHE A 64 4.01 0.73 -15.85
N PRO A 65 2.84 0.67 -16.50
CA PRO A 65 2.73 0.40 -17.94
C PRO A 65 3.39 1.50 -18.77
N GLU A 66 3.89 1.15 -19.97
CA GLU A 66 4.46 2.12 -20.92
C GLU A 66 3.40 3.07 -21.50
N ASP A 67 2.15 2.58 -21.70
CA ASP A 67 1.06 3.41 -22.18
C ASP A 67 0.70 4.49 -21.13
N PRO A 68 0.80 5.79 -21.49
CA PRO A 68 0.59 6.87 -20.53
C PRO A 68 -0.79 6.90 -19.90
N ILE A 69 -1.82 6.48 -20.63
CA ILE A 69 -3.20 6.47 -20.13
C ILE A 69 -3.37 5.37 -19.10
N THR A 70 -2.89 4.17 -19.41
CA THR A 70 -2.90 3.04 -18.48
C THR A 70 -2.00 3.35 -17.26
N GLY A 71 -0.84 3.97 -17.46
CA GLY A 71 0.02 4.46 -16.37
C GLY A 71 -0.68 5.46 -15.46
N ALA A 72 -1.49 6.38 -16.01
CA ALA A 72 -2.30 7.30 -15.22
C ALA A 72 -3.40 6.58 -14.44
N ARG A 73 -4.04 5.55 -15.02
CA ARG A 73 -5.04 4.71 -14.32
C ARG A 73 -4.43 3.92 -13.16
N VAL A 74 -3.22 3.37 -13.35
CA VAL A 74 -2.46 2.73 -12.25
C VAL A 74 -2.24 3.70 -11.09
N ARG A 75 -1.83 4.94 -11.39
CA ARG A 75 -1.65 5.99 -10.38
C ARG A 75 -2.96 6.39 -9.69
N ALA A 76 -4.04 6.49 -10.45
CA ALA A 76 -5.38 6.78 -9.91
C ALA A 76 -5.83 5.66 -8.94
N PHE A 77 -5.70 4.41 -9.36
CA PHE A 77 -5.98 3.25 -8.51
C PHE A 77 -5.15 3.26 -7.22
N ALA A 78 -3.83 3.47 -7.34
CA ALA A 78 -2.93 3.56 -6.20
C ALA A 78 -3.29 4.72 -5.26
N ASN A 79 -3.73 5.87 -5.81
CA ASN A 79 -4.12 7.04 -5.02
C ASN A 79 -5.44 6.84 -4.27
N LEU A 80 -6.41 6.12 -4.79
CA LEU A 80 -7.61 5.71 -4.03
C LEU A 80 -7.19 4.99 -2.72
N ILE A 81 -6.10 4.23 -2.76
CA ILE A 81 -5.57 3.56 -1.58
C ILE A 81 -4.70 4.51 -0.74
N CYS A 82 -3.70 5.14 -1.36
CA CYS A 82 -2.64 5.87 -0.64
C CYS A 82 -3.09 7.24 -0.15
N ALA A 83 -3.95 7.95 -0.91
CA ALA A 83 -4.37 9.31 -0.61
C ALA A 83 -5.77 9.39 0.02
N ASP A 84 -6.67 8.46 -0.30
CA ASP A 84 -8.03 8.50 0.24
C ASP A 84 -8.23 7.48 1.37
N LEU A 85 -8.09 6.18 1.11
CA LEU A 85 -8.39 5.14 2.08
C LEU A 85 -7.40 5.09 3.25
N HIS A 86 -6.11 4.92 2.95
CA HIS A 86 -5.09 4.68 3.99
C HIS A 86 -4.99 5.81 5.02
N PRO A 87 -5.05 7.11 4.64
CA PRO A 87 -5.08 8.20 5.60
C PRO A 87 -6.25 8.16 6.57
N LEU A 88 -7.45 7.79 6.10
CA LEU A 88 -8.66 7.71 6.93
C LEU A 88 -8.64 6.53 7.90
N ASN A 89 -8.08 5.40 7.47
CA ASN A 89 -7.98 4.17 8.25
C ASN A 89 -6.64 4.01 9.00
N ASN A 90 -5.77 5.04 8.94
CA ASN A 90 -4.50 5.02 9.62
C ASN A 90 -4.66 4.91 11.14
N GLN A 91 -3.73 4.24 11.81
CA GLN A 91 -3.73 4.07 13.27
C GLN A 91 -3.85 5.39 14.03
N ARG A 92 -3.21 6.47 13.53
CA ARG A 92 -3.30 7.81 14.16
C ARG A 92 -4.72 8.35 14.19
N VAL A 93 -5.51 8.12 13.12
CA VAL A 93 -6.92 8.56 13.03
C VAL A 93 -7.77 7.72 13.98
N ARG A 94 -7.64 6.40 13.94
CA ARG A 94 -8.39 5.51 14.84
C ARG A 94 -8.10 5.78 16.30
N ARG A 95 -6.81 6.03 16.65
CA ARG A 95 -6.43 6.43 18.00
C ARG A 95 -7.05 7.77 18.39
N TYR A 96 -7.07 8.75 17.50
CA TYR A 96 -7.70 10.05 17.76
C TYR A 96 -9.21 9.90 17.99
N LEU A 97 -9.91 9.11 17.18
CA LEU A 97 -11.32 8.80 17.35
C LEU A 97 -11.59 8.16 18.74
N ALA A 98 -10.83 7.12 19.08
CA ALA A 98 -11.03 6.40 20.34
C ALA A 98 -10.63 7.24 21.58
N GLU A 99 -9.41 7.81 21.59
CA GLU A 99 -8.84 8.43 22.79
C GLU A 99 -9.28 9.89 22.98
N ARG A 100 -9.40 10.66 21.89
CA ARG A 100 -9.70 12.10 21.96
C ARG A 100 -11.19 12.41 21.81
N LEU A 101 -11.86 11.71 20.91
CA LEU A 101 -13.30 11.87 20.71
C LEU A 101 -14.11 10.86 21.53
N GLN A 102 -13.45 9.93 22.23
CA GLN A 102 -14.08 8.90 23.04
C GLN A 102 -15.15 8.10 22.26
N THR A 103 -14.89 7.89 20.98
CA THR A 103 -15.76 7.12 20.10
C THR A 103 -15.76 5.66 20.53
N PRO A 104 -16.92 5.01 20.71
CA PRO A 104 -16.99 3.59 21.05
C PRO A 104 -16.27 2.70 20.03
N ASP A 105 -15.65 1.60 20.48
CA ASP A 105 -14.89 0.68 19.62
C ASP A 105 -15.71 0.19 18.42
N ALA A 106 -17.00 -0.13 18.62
CA ALA A 106 -17.89 -0.52 17.54
C ALA A 106 -18.02 0.56 16.44
N ALA A 107 -18.12 1.83 16.83
CA ALA A 107 -18.21 2.94 15.86
C ALA A 107 -16.86 3.21 15.16
N VAL A 108 -15.72 2.95 15.83
CA VAL A 108 -14.39 3.00 15.18
C VAL A 108 -14.25 1.85 14.17
N GLN A 109 -14.79 0.66 14.48
CA GLN A 109 -14.84 -0.47 13.56
C GLN A 109 -15.75 -0.18 12.38
N ASP A 110 -16.94 0.42 12.60
CA ASP A 110 -17.85 0.85 11.53
C ASP A 110 -17.20 1.89 10.61
N TRP A 111 -16.49 2.86 11.19
CA TRP A 111 -15.68 3.81 10.43
C TRP A 111 -14.70 3.10 9.49
N TYR A 112 -13.96 2.12 10.04
CA TYR A 112 -12.96 1.39 9.28
C TYR A 112 -13.58 0.60 8.12
N ALA A 113 -14.65 -0.16 8.42
CA ALA A 113 -15.35 -0.96 7.43
C ALA A 113 -16.02 -0.10 6.34
N HIS A 114 -16.60 1.04 6.72
CA HIS A 114 -17.21 1.98 5.78
C HIS A 114 -16.21 2.44 4.72
N TRP A 115 -15.04 2.94 5.12
CA TRP A 115 -14.05 3.45 4.17
C TRP A 115 -13.39 2.35 3.33
N ILE A 116 -13.27 1.12 3.88
CA ILE A 116 -12.89 -0.05 3.08
C ILE A 116 -13.95 -0.31 2.01
N ALA A 117 -15.23 -0.35 2.37
CA ALA A 117 -16.31 -0.66 1.45
C ALA A 117 -16.40 0.37 0.30
N GLU A 118 -16.38 1.66 0.63
CA GLU A 118 -16.41 2.75 -0.36
C GLU A 118 -15.26 2.61 -1.37
N THR A 119 -14.03 2.46 -0.86
CA THR A 119 -12.87 2.39 -1.74
C THR A 119 -12.81 1.08 -2.53
N PHE A 120 -13.04 -0.06 -1.87
CA PHE A 120 -12.96 -1.37 -2.54
C PHE A 120 -14.03 -1.54 -3.60
N THR A 121 -15.21 -0.92 -3.45
CA THR A 121 -16.25 -0.88 -4.49
C THR A 121 -15.73 -0.18 -5.75
N ALA A 122 -15.05 0.95 -5.61
CA ALA A 122 -14.47 1.66 -6.74
C ALA A 122 -13.31 0.87 -7.38
N LEU A 123 -12.42 0.27 -6.57
CA LEU A 123 -11.30 -0.53 -7.05
C LEU A 123 -11.78 -1.80 -7.77
N GLU A 124 -12.80 -2.50 -7.24
CA GLU A 124 -13.42 -3.67 -7.86
C GLU A 124 -14.01 -3.34 -9.23
N ALA A 125 -14.74 -2.20 -9.31
CA ALA A 125 -15.29 -1.73 -10.58
C ALA A 125 -14.20 -1.40 -11.61
N GLU A 126 -13.10 -0.77 -11.17
CA GLU A 126 -11.96 -0.42 -12.04
C GLU A 126 -11.30 -1.68 -12.62
N VAL A 127 -10.99 -2.69 -11.80
CA VAL A 127 -10.38 -3.93 -12.31
C VAL A 127 -11.35 -4.76 -13.15
N ALA A 128 -12.64 -4.79 -12.80
CA ALA A 128 -13.66 -5.48 -13.59
C ALA A 128 -13.84 -4.87 -14.98
N ALA A 129 -13.69 -3.55 -15.11
CA ALA A 129 -13.79 -2.84 -16.37
C ALA A 129 -12.50 -2.87 -17.22
N HIS A 130 -11.36 -3.27 -16.65
CA HIS A 130 -10.08 -3.27 -17.35
C HIS A 130 -9.85 -4.59 -18.10
N PRO A 131 -9.77 -4.60 -19.46
CA PRO A 131 -9.68 -5.84 -20.24
C PRO A 131 -8.45 -6.71 -19.93
N ALA A 132 -7.36 -6.08 -19.45
CA ALA A 132 -6.12 -6.76 -19.09
C ALA A 132 -6.02 -7.14 -17.60
N ALA A 133 -7.03 -6.83 -16.78
CA ALA A 133 -7.06 -7.22 -15.36
C ALA A 133 -7.41 -8.69 -15.20
N ASP A 134 -6.53 -9.56 -15.69
CA ASP A 134 -6.71 -11.01 -15.58
C ASP A 134 -6.02 -11.55 -14.31
N ARG A 135 -4.71 -11.48 -14.26
CA ARG A 135 -3.93 -11.99 -13.12
C ARG A 135 -3.64 -10.91 -12.07
N PHE A 136 -3.33 -9.70 -12.52
CA PHE A 136 -3.00 -8.55 -11.68
C PHE A 136 -3.90 -7.36 -12.03
N CYS A 137 -3.81 -6.26 -11.29
CA CYS A 137 -4.71 -5.11 -11.46
C CYS A 137 -4.72 -4.55 -12.88
N PHE A 138 -3.57 -4.51 -13.57
CA PHE A 138 -3.42 -3.86 -14.87
C PHE A 138 -2.59 -4.68 -15.86
N GLY A 139 -2.78 -5.99 -15.90
CA GLY A 139 -2.11 -6.85 -16.87
C GLY A 139 -1.67 -8.20 -16.33
N ASP A 140 -0.69 -8.79 -16.99
CA ASP A 140 -0.12 -10.09 -16.69
C ASP A 140 1.12 -10.02 -15.76
N ARG A 141 1.55 -8.81 -15.44
CA ARG A 141 2.70 -8.53 -14.56
C ARG A 141 2.26 -7.69 -13.37
N PRO A 142 2.75 -8.00 -12.14
CA PRO A 142 2.44 -7.21 -10.97
C PRO A 142 3.11 -5.85 -11.05
N GLY A 143 2.40 -4.82 -10.62
CA GLY A 143 2.88 -3.44 -10.64
C GLY A 143 2.59 -2.67 -9.37
N PHE A 144 2.62 -1.34 -9.49
CA PHE A 144 2.41 -0.46 -8.34
C PHE A 144 0.99 -0.55 -7.76
N ALA A 145 -0.03 -0.73 -8.60
CA ALA A 145 -1.41 -0.94 -8.14
C ALA A 145 -1.51 -2.15 -7.21
N ASP A 146 -0.90 -3.28 -7.60
CA ASP A 146 -0.89 -4.52 -6.80
C ASP A 146 -0.10 -4.33 -5.49
N ALA A 147 1.02 -3.60 -5.54
CA ALA A 147 1.83 -3.29 -4.37
C ALA A 147 1.09 -2.40 -3.35
N CYS A 148 0.09 -1.61 -3.80
CA CYS A 148 -0.81 -0.85 -2.93
C CYS A 148 -1.99 -1.70 -2.45
N LEU A 149 -2.58 -2.52 -3.31
CA LEU A 149 -3.76 -3.33 -3.01
C LEU A 149 -3.49 -4.38 -1.91
N VAL A 150 -2.42 -5.18 -2.07
CA VAL A 150 -2.15 -6.33 -1.19
C VAL A 150 -2.06 -5.97 0.30
N PRO A 151 -1.36 -4.89 0.72
CA PRO A 151 -1.36 -4.49 2.12
C PRO A 151 -2.75 -4.06 2.64
N GLN A 152 -3.60 -3.49 1.79
CA GLN A 152 -4.96 -3.11 2.17
C GLN A 152 -5.89 -4.31 2.27
N MET A 153 -5.74 -5.32 1.41
CA MET A 153 -6.43 -6.60 1.55
C MET A 153 -6.07 -7.29 2.87
N ALA A 154 -4.78 -7.27 3.24
CA ALA A 154 -4.34 -7.79 4.53
C ALA A 154 -4.94 -7.00 5.72
N ASN A 155 -5.00 -5.68 5.61
CA ASN A 155 -5.63 -4.82 6.60
C ASN A 155 -7.14 -5.09 6.71
N ALA A 156 -7.86 -5.20 5.59
CA ALA A 156 -9.29 -5.49 5.58
C ALA A 156 -9.59 -6.82 6.30
N ARG A 157 -8.80 -7.87 6.06
CA ARG A 157 -8.92 -9.14 6.79
C ARG A 157 -8.63 -9.00 8.28
N ARG A 158 -7.58 -8.23 8.65
CA ARG A 158 -7.21 -7.99 10.05
C ARG A 158 -8.32 -7.30 10.85
N PHE A 159 -9.14 -6.50 10.16
CA PHE A 159 -10.26 -5.76 10.76
C PHE A 159 -11.62 -6.37 10.42
N ASP A 160 -11.66 -7.66 10.04
CA ASP A 160 -12.85 -8.45 9.79
C ASP A 160 -13.85 -7.78 8.81
N CYS A 161 -13.33 -7.00 7.82
CA CYS A 161 -14.17 -6.41 6.79
C CYS A 161 -14.67 -7.49 5.83
N ASP A 162 -15.92 -7.40 5.41
CA ASP A 162 -16.50 -8.29 4.40
C ASP A 162 -15.85 -8.07 3.03
N LEU A 163 -15.19 -9.09 2.51
CA LEU A 163 -14.54 -9.09 1.19
C LEU A 163 -15.37 -9.82 0.12
N SER A 164 -16.51 -10.39 0.48
CA SER A 164 -17.36 -11.14 -0.47
C SER A 164 -17.86 -10.33 -1.67
N PRO A 165 -18.07 -8.98 -1.57
CA PRO A 165 -18.43 -8.16 -2.72
C PRO A 165 -17.30 -7.91 -3.74
N TYR A 166 -16.04 -8.29 -3.42
CA TYR A 166 -14.85 -7.90 -4.18
C TYR A 166 -14.07 -9.11 -4.74
N PRO A 167 -14.71 -9.97 -5.57
CA PRO A 167 -14.10 -11.24 -6.02
C PRO A 167 -12.84 -11.01 -6.87
N ASN A 168 -12.76 -9.93 -7.67
CA ASN A 168 -11.57 -9.64 -8.48
C ASN A 168 -10.41 -9.20 -7.60
N LEU A 169 -10.63 -8.34 -6.62
CA LEU A 169 -9.58 -7.92 -5.67
C LEU A 169 -9.06 -9.12 -4.88
N VAL A 170 -9.94 -10.03 -4.44
CA VAL A 170 -9.56 -11.27 -3.74
C VAL A 170 -8.72 -12.17 -4.65
N ARG A 171 -9.12 -12.35 -5.91
CA ARG A 171 -8.38 -13.14 -6.90
C ARG A 171 -6.99 -12.56 -7.17
N ILE A 172 -6.89 -11.25 -7.38
CA ILE A 172 -5.63 -10.54 -7.64
C ILE A 172 -4.70 -10.66 -6.43
N ASP A 173 -5.21 -10.41 -5.22
CA ASP A 173 -4.43 -10.58 -3.99
C ASP A 173 -3.89 -12.00 -3.85
N ALA A 174 -4.72 -13.02 -4.10
CA ALA A 174 -4.27 -14.41 -4.06
C ALA A 174 -3.16 -14.69 -5.08
N ALA A 175 -3.25 -14.15 -6.30
CA ALA A 175 -2.21 -14.27 -7.31
C ALA A 175 -0.90 -13.60 -6.87
N CYS A 176 -0.98 -12.39 -6.30
CA CYS A 176 0.18 -11.67 -5.78
C CYS A 176 0.89 -12.44 -4.65
N GLN A 177 0.13 -13.07 -3.74
CA GLN A 177 0.68 -13.85 -2.62
C GLN A 177 1.53 -15.05 -3.07
N THR A 178 1.38 -15.52 -4.31
CA THR A 178 2.22 -16.59 -4.87
C THR A 178 3.62 -16.12 -5.28
N LEU A 179 3.87 -14.82 -5.32
CA LEU A 179 5.13 -14.25 -5.80
C LEU A 179 6.10 -13.95 -4.65
N ASP A 180 7.35 -14.31 -4.84
CA ASP A 180 8.42 -14.08 -3.87
C ASP A 180 8.55 -12.61 -3.44
N ALA A 181 8.36 -11.66 -4.38
CA ALA A 181 8.45 -10.24 -4.10
C ALA A 181 7.44 -9.77 -3.03
N PHE A 182 6.24 -10.35 -3.04
CA PHE A 182 5.20 -10.08 -2.03
C PHE A 182 5.45 -10.89 -0.75
N ALA A 183 5.78 -12.17 -0.89
CA ALA A 183 6.03 -13.06 0.24
C ALA A 183 7.17 -12.55 1.14
N LYS A 184 8.29 -12.09 0.55
CA LYS A 184 9.42 -11.50 1.26
C LYS A 184 9.09 -10.17 1.95
N ALA A 185 8.13 -9.42 1.42
CA ALA A 185 7.71 -8.13 1.96
C ALA A 185 6.73 -8.22 3.13
N ARG A 186 6.23 -9.41 3.47
CA ARG A 186 5.26 -9.61 4.56
C ARG A 186 5.81 -9.10 5.90
N PRO A 187 4.95 -8.50 6.75
CA PRO A 187 5.37 -8.01 8.07
C PRO A 187 5.99 -9.09 8.95
N ASP A 188 5.40 -10.30 8.94
CA ASP A 188 5.85 -11.46 9.72
C ASP A 188 7.20 -12.05 9.28
N ARG A 189 7.77 -11.54 8.19
CA ARG A 189 9.10 -11.94 7.67
C ARG A 189 10.17 -10.87 7.83
N GLN A 190 9.84 -9.76 8.49
CA GLN A 190 10.81 -8.68 8.70
C GLN A 190 11.60 -8.90 9.98
N PRO A 191 12.83 -8.32 10.11
CA PRO A 191 13.68 -8.46 11.30
C PRO A 191 13.04 -7.96 12.60
N ASP A 192 12.07 -7.04 12.50
CA ASP A 192 11.32 -6.46 13.62
C ASP A 192 9.90 -7.06 13.76
N ALA A 193 9.67 -8.22 13.18
CA ALA A 193 8.42 -8.95 13.38
C ALA A 193 8.23 -9.30 14.87
N PRO A 194 7.00 -9.14 15.43
CA PRO A 194 6.71 -9.45 16.83
C PRO A 194 6.79 -10.94 17.12
#